data_282b5ffa8d702b5b9ea660eeaedf9d5f
#
_entry.id   282b5ffa8d702b5b9ea660eeaedf9d5f
#
_cell.length_a   1.000
_cell.length_b   1.000
_cell.length_c   1.000
_cell.angle_alpha   90.00
_cell.angle_beta   90.00
_cell.angle_gamma   90.00
#
_symmetry.space_group_name_H-M   'P 1'
#
loop_
_entity.id
_entity.type
_entity.pdbx_description
1 polymer ?
#
loop_
_entity_poly.entity_id
_entity_poly.type
_entity_poly.pdbx_seq_one_letter_code
_entity_poly.pdbx_strand_id
1 'polypeptide(L)'
;MKKILKSWLLFAALCTCATAVAERPILIHSHNDYCRRAPFWQAYAQQVYSIEADVFLHGGKLLVGHEVEDLSPGMTFEALYVEPLVTLFGRNGGRAWKDSGEHLQLMVELKSATEPTLQAVAALLGRYPEVFDPAVNPEAVRIVVTGRVPAPADFGKYPSYIRFDGVWDADYTPAQLERIALISAYSQWNGKGSIIPAERAELETVIDRAHAWGKPVRFWGAPEGTTVYYTFYDMGIDYLNTDHPEVCAAFFDDFGNKNFQIGERRTAAEGVTGTKRLDKTTRDFRGFQNDKLQLSKGIDVYTPTYRNDGGRGRVRNVIYLICDGMGLSQIVAAFYANKGLSTLQMKYIGLQQNNALDAFPTDSAAGGSALATGERHDNRHISMSPEGVPYPSLSDFFHDRGLPVGVVTLGNIADATPTAFYGHSVERDNADELTRCLMDGRIDLLCGSGIREFTRRKDGIDLVGELEKQYDFVRSVDGI
;
A
#
# COMPACT_ATOMS: atom_id res chain seq x y z
N MET A 1 -28.78 -12.33 -61.06
CA MET A 1 -27.58 -11.70 -60.52
C MET A 1 -27.81 -10.45 -59.65
N LYS A 2 -28.99 -10.19 -59.12
CA LYS A 2 -29.28 -8.97 -58.28
C LYS A 2 -29.67 -9.29 -56.83
N LYS A 3 -29.61 -10.55 -56.38
CA LYS A 3 -29.97 -10.93 -55.01
C LYS A 3 -28.77 -11.30 -54.12
N ILE A 4 -27.57 -11.42 -54.63
CA ILE A 4 -26.37 -11.80 -53.86
C ILE A 4 -25.62 -10.57 -53.33
N LEU A 5 -25.85 -9.39 -53.92
CA LEU A 5 -25.12 -8.18 -53.54
C LEU A 5 -25.69 -7.47 -52.28
N LYS A 6 -26.93 -7.82 -51.85
CA LYS A 6 -27.54 -7.24 -50.65
C LYS A 6 -27.18 -7.97 -49.33
N SER A 7 -26.75 -9.24 -49.42
CA SER A 7 -26.35 -9.98 -48.23
C SER A 7 -24.94 -9.68 -47.74
N TRP A 8 -24.07 -9.16 -48.62
CA TRP A 8 -22.70 -8.84 -48.25
C TRP A 8 -22.53 -7.46 -47.57
N LEU A 9 -23.48 -6.54 -47.85
CA LEU A 9 -23.49 -5.21 -47.21
C LEU A 9 -24.10 -5.24 -45.78
N LEU A 10 -24.88 -6.27 -45.44
CA LEU A 10 -25.39 -6.44 -44.07
C LEU A 10 -24.41 -7.16 -43.16
N PHE A 11 -23.47 -7.94 -43.71
CA PHE A 11 -22.43 -8.64 -42.90
C PHE A 11 -21.22 -7.76 -42.65
N ALA A 12 -20.98 -6.73 -43.43
CA ALA A 12 -19.88 -5.78 -43.21
C ALA A 12 -20.22 -4.68 -42.19
N ALA A 13 -21.51 -4.51 -41.85
CA ALA A 13 -21.94 -3.52 -40.84
C ALA A 13 -22.04 -4.07 -39.41
N LEU A 14 -21.81 -5.37 -39.21
CA LEU A 14 -21.86 -6.01 -37.90
C LEU A 14 -20.47 -6.33 -37.28
N CYS A 15 -19.38 -5.96 -37.95
CA CYS A 15 -18.01 -6.22 -37.49
C CYS A 15 -17.22 -4.97 -37.05
N THR A 16 -17.86 -3.85 -36.78
CA THR A 16 -17.16 -2.65 -36.27
C THR A 16 -17.86 -2.01 -35.07
N CYS A 17 -18.21 -2.82 -34.09
CA CYS A 17 -18.39 -2.33 -32.74
C CYS A 17 -17.50 -3.15 -31.82
N ALA A 18 -16.20 -3.19 -32.10
CA ALA A 18 -15.24 -3.21 -31.03
C ALA A 18 -15.34 -1.81 -30.41
N THR A 19 -16.19 -1.65 -29.41
CA THR A 19 -16.08 -0.53 -28.49
C THR A 19 -14.66 -0.62 -27.95
N ALA A 20 -13.76 0.23 -28.44
CA ALA A 20 -12.59 0.58 -27.68
C ALA A 20 -13.14 0.97 -26.30
N VAL A 21 -12.97 0.14 -25.32
CA VAL A 21 -13.13 0.55 -23.92
C VAL A 21 -12.12 1.67 -23.82
N ALA A 22 -12.59 2.92 -23.72
CA ALA A 22 -11.72 4.05 -23.48
C ALA A 22 -10.93 3.69 -22.24
N GLU A 23 -9.61 3.66 -22.34
CA GLU A 23 -8.76 3.44 -21.18
C GLU A 23 -9.18 4.46 -20.12
N ARG A 24 -9.65 3.97 -18.98
CA ARG A 24 -10.07 4.84 -17.89
C ARG A 24 -8.82 5.52 -17.35
N PRO A 25 -8.76 6.86 -17.29
CA PRO A 25 -7.61 7.54 -16.75
C PRO A 25 -7.45 7.18 -15.27
N ILE A 26 -6.23 6.84 -14.87
CA ILE A 26 -5.88 6.60 -13.49
C ILE A 26 -5.41 7.93 -12.90
N LEU A 27 -6.06 8.30 -11.79
CA LEU A 27 -5.74 9.53 -11.08
C LEU A 27 -4.82 9.20 -9.91
N ILE A 28 -3.55 9.58 -10.00
CA ILE A 28 -2.61 9.39 -8.89
C ILE A 28 -2.83 10.51 -7.87
N HIS A 29 -2.97 10.13 -6.60
CA HIS A 29 -3.09 11.02 -5.46
C HIS A 29 -1.86 10.91 -4.56
N SER A 30 -1.07 11.98 -4.47
CA SER A 30 0.06 12.11 -3.55
C SER A 30 -0.46 12.36 -2.14
N HIS A 31 -0.52 11.31 -1.34
CA HIS A 31 -0.95 11.35 0.06
C HIS A 31 0.19 11.84 0.95
N ASN A 32 -0.11 12.59 2.00
CA ASN A 32 0.88 13.17 2.92
C ASN A 32 2.04 13.86 2.18
N ASP A 33 1.75 14.62 1.13
CA ASP A 33 2.76 15.18 0.24
C ASP A 33 3.81 16.04 0.97
N TYR A 34 3.42 16.73 2.03
CA TYR A 34 4.30 17.55 2.88
C TYR A 34 5.40 16.74 3.58
N CYS A 35 5.27 15.44 3.70
CA CYS A 35 6.31 14.53 4.23
C CYS A 35 7.43 14.26 3.22
N ARG A 36 7.29 14.72 1.99
CA ARG A 36 8.29 14.51 0.93
C ARG A 36 9.54 15.36 1.17
N ARG A 37 10.64 14.90 0.56
CA ARG A 37 11.91 15.64 0.59
C ARG A 37 11.79 17.02 -0.08
N ALA A 38 10.93 17.14 -1.08
CA ALA A 38 10.56 18.38 -1.74
C ALA A 38 9.02 18.44 -1.89
N PRO A 39 8.27 18.83 -0.83
CA PRO A 39 6.82 18.96 -0.84
C PRO A 39 6.31 19.69 -2.08
N PHE A 40 5.14 19.31 -2.59
CA PHE A 40 4.58 19.80 -3.83
C PHE A 40 5.38 19.42 -5.08
N TRP A 41 6.69 19.72 -5.11
CA TRP A 41 7.49 19.60 -6.33
C TRP A 41 7.72 18.19 -6.81
N GLN A 42 7.85 17.22 -5.90
CA GLN A 42 8.01 15.81 -6.30
C GLN A 42 6.75 15.28 -6.98
N ALA A 43 5.59 15.53 -6.42
CA ALA A 43 4.31 15.14 -7.00
C ALA A 43 4.01 15.90 -8.29
N TYR A 44 4.21 17.21 -8.29
CA TYR A 44 4.01 18.05 -9.47
C TYR A 44 4.87 17.62 -10.67
N ALA A 45 6.13 17.25 -10.44
CA ALA A 45 7.05 16.77 -11.48
C ALA A 45 6.59 15.46 -12.13
N GLN A 46 5.81 14.65 -11.41
CA GLN A 46 5.21 13.42 -11.94
C GLN A 46 3.85 13.66 -12.62
N GLN A 47 3.40 14.90 -12.70
CA GLN A 47 2.09 15.27 -13.23
C GLN A 47 0.93 14.50 -12.56
N VAL A 48 1.05 14.25 -11.25
CA VAL A 48 -0.02 13.57 -10.51
C VAL A 48 -1.28 14.43 -10.48
N TYR A 49 -2.43 13.78 -10.57
CA TYR A 49 -3.70 14.49 -10.63
C TYR A 49 -4.06 15.21 -9.32
N SER A 50 -3.69 14.66 -8.16
CA SER A 50 -4.10 15.18 -6.86
C SER A 50 -2.93 15.20 -5.88
N ILE A 51 -2.80 16.31 -5.14
CA ILE A 51 -1.77 16.51 -4.12
C ILE A 51 -2.47 16.86 -2.81
N GLU A 52 -2.11 16.20 -1.71
CA GLU A 52 -2.71 16.40 -0.39
C GLU A 52 -1.83 17.24 0.52
N ALA A 53 -2.46 18.16 1.24
CA ALA A 53 -1.85 18.97 2.27
C ALA A 53 -2.70 18.95 3.55
N ASP A 54 -2.12 18.52 4.66
CA ASP A 54 -2.73 18.51 5.99
C ASP A 54 -2.53 19.89 6.64
N VAL A 55 -3.63 20.57 6.96
CA VAL A 55 -3.59 21.97 7.35
C VAL A 55 -4.17 22.20 8.74
N PHE A 56 -3.37 22.85 9.57
CA PHE A 56 -3.76 23.38 10.88
C PHE A 56 -3.87 24.91 10.84
N LEU A 57 -4.92 25.46 11.40
CA LEU A 57 -4.94 26.87 11.79
C LEU A 57 -4.32 27.00 13.18
N HIS A 58 -3.07 27.43 13.23
CA HIS A 58 -2.31 27.57 14.47
C HIS A 58 -1.67 28.97 14.57
N GLY A 59 -1.92 29.69 15.65
CA GLY A 59 -1.39 31.05 15.84
C GLY A 59 -1.77 32.03 14.73
N GLY A 60 -2.94 31.86 14.11
CA GLY A 60 -3.44 32.69 13.00
C GLY A 60 -2.80 32.39 11.64
N LYS A 61 -2.00 31.34 11.53
CA LYS A 61 -1.36 30.87 10.28
C LYS A 61 -1.88 29.49 9.91
N LEU A 62 -1.94 29.21 8.60
CA LEU A 62 -2.20 27.88 8.08
C LEU A 62 -0.84 27.15 7.99
N LEU A 63 -0.59 26.25 8.93
CA LEU A 63 0.61 25.44 9.00
C LEU A 63 0.33 24.03 8.49
N VAL A 64 1.36 23.38 7.95
CA VAL A 64 1.26 22.02 7.36
C VAL A 64 2.01 21.04 8.23
N GLY A 65 1.36 19.88 8.52
CA GLY A 65 1.93 18.80 9.31
C GLY A 65 0.88 17.73 9.61
N HIS A 66 1.30 16.53 10.00
CA HIS A 66 0.38 15.44 10.30
C HIS A 66 -0.23 15.57 11.70
N GLU A 67 0.59 15.92 12.68
CA GLU A 67 0.20 16.15 14.06
C GLU A 67 0.63 17.55 14.51
N VAL A 68 0.11 18.03 15.64
CA VAL A 68 0.44 19.35 16.16
C VAL A 68 1.93 19.48 16.50
N GLU A 69 2.54 18.38 16.89
CA GLU A 69 3.96 18.28 17.24
C GLU A 69 4.90 18.43 16.04
N ASP A 70 4.40 18.20 14.84
CA ASP A 70 5.15 18.32 13.58
C ASP A 70 5.17 19.76 13.05
N LEU A 71 4.35 20.64 13.62
CA LEU A 71 4.17 21.98 13.08
C LEU A 71 5.44 22.83 13.22
N SER A 72 5.84 23.41 12.10
CA SER A 72 6.97 24.33 12.04
C SER A 72 6.54 25.67 11.42
N PRO A 73 7.00 26.82 11.96
CA PRO A 73 6.64 28.15 11.45
C PRO A 73 6.98 28.38 9.97
N GLY A 74 7.96 27.65 9.44
CA GLY A 74 8.37 27.72 8.04
C GLY A 74 7.54 26.83 7.09
N MET A 75 6.76 25.90 7.62
CA MET A 75 5.94 24.96 6.86
C MET A 75 4.50 25.50 6.74
N THR A 76 4.34 26.59 5.99
CA THR A 76 3.01 27.18 5.78
C THR A 76 2.36 26.62 4.52
N PHE A 77 1.04 26.48 4.54
CA PHE A 77 0.26 26.09 3.37
C PHE A 77 0.45 27.05 2.19
N GLU A 78 0.55 28.34 2.49
CA GLU A 78 0.81 29.39 1.49
C GLU A 78 2.16 29.15 0.77
N ALA A 79 3.25 29.02 1.54
CA ALA A 79 4.60 28.90 0.95
C ALA A 79 4.84 27.56 0.25
N LEU A 80 4.26 26.46 0.75
CA LEU A 80 4.51 25.14 0.20
C LEU A 80 3.64 24.79 -1.02
N TYR A 81 2.41 25.31 -1.09
CA TYR A 81 1.44 24.92 -2.12
C TYR A 81 0.88 26.10 -2.93
N VAL A 82 0.47 27.19 -2.26
CA VAL A 82 -0.21 28.31 -2.94
C VAL A 82 0.75 29.12 -3.78
N GLU A 83 1.85 29.59 -3.22
CA GLU A 83 2.85 30.39 -3.95
C GLU A 83 3.48 29.63 -5.16
N PRO A 84 3.86 28.34 -5.03
CA PRO A 84 4.29 27.56 -6.18
C PRO A 84 3.24 27.50 -7.29
N LEU A 85 1.98 27.25 -6.95
CA LEU A 85 0.88 27.18 -7.93
C LEU A 85 0.66 28.52 -8.61
N VAL A 86 0.62 29.63 -7.88
CA VAL A 86 0.51 30.98 -8.45
C VAL A 86 1.63 31.25 -9.43
N THR A 87 2.87 30.90 -9.05
CA THR A 87 4.04 31.09 -9.92
C THR A 87 3.94 30.25 -11.20
N LEU A 88 3.52 28.99 -11.06
CA LEU A 88 3.41 28.06 -12.19
C LEU A 88 2.30 28.47 -13.15
N PHE A 89 1.14 28.88 -12.63
CA PHE A 89 0.05 29.39 -13.47
C PHE A 89 0.48 30.58 -14.31
N GLY A 90 1.20 31.53 -13.72
CA GLY A 90 1.76 32.67 -14.47
C GLY A 90 2.75 32.26 -15.56
N ARG A 91 3.53 31.21 -15.34
CA ARG A 91 4.52 30.69 -16.32
C ARG A 91 3.90 29.80 -17.41
N ASN A 92 2.85 29.08 -17.07
CA ASN A 92 2.23 28.06 -17.91
C ASN A 92 1.00 28.55 -18.70
N GLY A 93 0.76 29.85 -18.69
CA GLY A 93 -0.37 30.42 -19.44
C GLY A 93 -1.74 30.14 -18.80
N GLY A 94 -1.81 30.17 -17.45
CA GLY A 94 -3.02 30.05 -16.66
C GLY A 94 -3.45 28.61 -16.41
N ARG A 95 -2.52 27.67 -16.38
CA ARG A 95 -2.80 26.25 -16.10
C ARG A 95 -1.69 25.60 -15.27
N ALA A 96 -1.98 24.42 -14.69
CA ALA A 96 -1.02 23.72 -13.86
C ALA A 96 0.23 23.30 -14.64
N TRP A 97 0.06 22.70 -15.82
CA TRP A 97 1.15 22.26 -16.71
C TRP A 97 0.99 22.89 -18.10
N LYS A 98 2.10 23.29 -18.70
CA LYS A 98 2.12 24.01 -19.99
C LYS A 98 1.54 23.18 -21.14
N ASP A 99 1.92 21.90 -21.20
CA ASP A 99 1.66 21.02 -22.34
C ASP A 99 0.65 19.90 -22.01
N SER A 100 -0.11 20.04 -20.92
CA SER A 100 -1.15 19.09 -20.52
C SER A 100 -2.51 19.77 -20.40
N GLY A 101 -3.56 19.11 -20.87
CA GLY A 101 -4.95 19.50 -20.64
C GLY A 101 -5.52 18.99 -19.31
N GLU A 102 -4.70 18.34 -18.49
CA GLU A 102 -5.13 17.81 -17.20
C GLU A 102 -5.23 18.90 -16.14
N HIS A 103 -6.21 18.77 -15.25
CA HIS A 103 -6.38 19.67 -14.12
C HIS A 103 -5.70 19.10 -12.89
N LEU A 104 -4.96 19.94 -12.18
CA LEU A 104 -4.45 19.59 -10.86
C LEU A 104 -5.55 19.74 -9.81
N GLN A 105 -5.64 18.79 -8.89
CA GLN A 105 -6.43 18.87 -7.68
C GLN A 105 -5.52 19.12 -6.48
N LEU A 106 -5.85 20.10 -5.66
CA LEU A 106 -5.25 20.29 -4.34
C LEU A 106 -6.27 19.84 -3.29
N MET A 107 -5.96 18.74 -2.60
CA MET A 107 -6.75 18.23 -1.50
C MET A 107 -6.23 18.82 -0.21
N VAL A 108 -7.10 19.46 0.55
CA VAL A 108 -6.77 20.13 1.81
C VAL A 108 -7.44 19.38 2.95
N GLU A 109 -6.65 18.65 3.73
CA GLU A 109 -7.15 17.99 4.92
C GLU A 109 -7.19 18.97 6.10
N LEU A 110 -8.36 19.19 6.68
CA LEU A 110 -8.50 20.03 7.85
C LEU A 110 -8.20 19.23 9.11
N LYS A 111 -7.09 19.54 9.76
CA LYS A 111 -6.63 18.90 11.01
C LYS A 111 -7.07 19.63 12.28
N SER A 112 -7.45 20.90 12.17
CA SER A 112 -7.94 21.74 13.29
C SER A 112 -9.44 22.05 13.18
N ALA A 113 -9.98 22.94 14.02
CA ALA A 113 -11.40 23.27 14.03
C ALA A 113 -11.92 23.67 12.64
N THR A 114 -12.99 23.00 12.19
CA THR A 114 -13.50 23.06 10.80
C THR A 114 -13.74 24.50 10.32
N GLU A 115 -14.64 25.20 10.98
CA GLU A 115 -15.12 26.53 10.53
C GLU A 115 -13.99 27.56 10.40
N PRO A 116 -13.17 27.83 11.46
CA PRO A 116 -12.13 28.86 11.35
C PRO A 116 -11.01 28.45 10.37
N THR A 117 -10.68 27.15 10.28
CA THR A 117 -9.64 26.67 9.39
C THR A 117 -10.09 26.79 7.93
N LEU A 118 -11.29 26.35 7.62
CA LEU A 118 -11.83 26.42 6.26
C LEU A 118 -12.06 27.88 5.81
N GLN A 119 -12.49 28.76 6.72
CA GLN A 119 -12.57 30.20 6.41
C GLN A 119 -11.20 30.79 6.09
N ALA A 120 -10.16 30.44 6.85
CA ALA A 120 -8.80 30.91 6.58
C ALA A 120 -8.25 30.37 5.24
N VAL A 121 -8.52 29.10 4.92
CA VAL A 121 -8.19 28.52 3.61
C VAL A 121 -8.92 29.25 2.49
N ALA A 122 -10.24 29.44 2.60
CA ALA A 122 -11.03 30.15 1.60
C ALA A 122 -10.56 31.61 1.39
N ALA A 123 -10.23 32.31 2.49
CA ALA A 123 -9.71 33.68 2.42
C ALA A 123 -8.33 33.74 1.73
N LEU A 124 -7.45 32.77 1.97
CA LEU A 124 -6.14 32.70 1.31
C LEU A 124 -6.30 32.42 -0.19
N LEU A 125 -7.05 31.37 -0.56
CA LEU A 125 -7.23 30.98 -1.96
C LEU A 125 -8.00 32.05 -2.76
N GLY A 126 -8.96 32.73 -2.13
CA GLY A 126 -9.72 33.81 -2.74
C GLY A 126 -8.89 35.04 -3.15
N ARG A 127 -7.63 35.14 -2.72
CA ARG A 127 -6.67 36.17 -3.18
C ARG A 127 -6.16 35.91 -4.59
N TYR A 128 -6.33 34.67 -5.11
CA TYR A 128 -5.79 34.21 -6.38
C TYR A 128 -6.87 33.52 -7.22
N PRO A 129 -7.97 34.21 -7.59
CA PRO A 129 -9.10 33.59 -8.26
C PRO A 129 -8.74 33.01 -9.62
N GLU A 130 -7.77 33.57 -10.34
CA GLU A 130 -7.25 33.04 -11.60
C GLU A 130 -6.57 31.67 -11.48
N VAL A 131 -6.20 31.27 -10.26
CA VAL A 131 -5.56 29.97 -9.97
C VAL A 131 -6.56 28.97 -9.40
N PHE A 132 -7.54 29.41 -8.59
CA PHE A 132 -8.37 28.53 -7.78
C PHE A 132 -9.88 28.63 -8.07
N ASP A 133 -10.35 29.59 -8.86
CA ASP A 133 -11.78 29.73 -9.18
C ASP A 133 -12.07 29.38 -10.64
N PRO A 134 -12.74 28.23 -10.92
CA PRO A 134 -13.09 27.84 -12.28
C PRO A 134 -14.10 28.78 -12.96
N ALA A 135 -14.79 29.64 -12.20
CA ALA A 135 -15.63 30.67 -12.79
C ALA A 135 -14.80 31.80 -13.41
N VAL A 136 -13.57 32.01 -12.94
CA VAL A 136 -12.63 33.01 -13.48
C VAL A 136 -11.70 32.35 -14.51
N ASN A 137 -11.20 31.16 -14.22
CA ASN A 137 -10.32 30.41 -15.11
C ASN A 137 -10.77 28.94 -15.19
N PRO A 138 -11.29 28.46 -16.32
CA PRO A 138 -11.70 27.06 -16.46
C PRO A 138 -10.58 26.03 -16.17
N GLU A 139 -9.31 26.43 -16.33
CA GLU A 139 -8.13 25.60 -16.06
C GLU A 139 -7.66 25.67 -14.57
N ALA A 140 -8.43 26.32 -13.70
CA ALA A 140 -8.09 26.50 -12.29
C ALA A 140 -7.86 25.18 -11.56
N VAL A 141 -7.01 25.20 -10.54
CA VAL A 141 -6.79 24.08 -9.64
C VAL A 141 -8.09 23.70 -8.93
N ARG A 142 -8.44 22.45 -8.93
CA ARG A 142 -9.62 21.93 -8.21
C ARG A 142 -9.32 21.85 -6.73
N ILE A 143 -10.11 22.53 -5.91
CA ILE A 143 -9.94 22.51 -4.46
C ILE A 143 -10.93 21.51 -3.86
N VAL A 144 -10.39 20.55 -3.12
CA VAL A 144 -11.17 19.54 -2.38
C VAL A 144 -10.77 19.58 -0.91
N VAL A 145 -11.75 19.72 -0.04
CA VAL A 145 -11.56 19.70 1.41
C VAL A 145 -11.92 18.35 1.96
N THR A 146 -11.01 17.76 2.75
CA THR A 146 -11.17 16.47 3.42
C THR A 146 -10.90 16.58 4.93
N GLY A 147 -10.92 15.47 5.65
CA GLY A 147 -10.71 15.41 7.10
C GLY A 147 -11.92 15.95 7.87
N ARG A 148 -11.74 17.05 8.58
CA ARG A 148 -12.83 17.69 9.36
C ARG A 148 -13.73 18.56 8.46
N VAL A 149 -14.45 17.92 7.54
CA VAL A 149 -15.39 18.63 6.65
C VAL A 149 -16.61 19.17 7.41
N PRO A 150 -17.23 20.29 6.94
CA PRO A 150 -18.50 20.75 7.50
C PRO A 150 -19.64 19.76 7.21
N ALA A 151 -20.73 19.87 7.95
CA ALA A 151 -21.94 19.09 7.65
C ALA A 151 -22.43 19.37 6.21
N PRO A 152 -22.96 18.37 5.47
CA PRO A 152 -23.40 18.56 4.09
C PRO A 152 -24.42 19.67 3.89
N ALA A 153 -25.25 19.95 4.90
CA ALA A 153 -26.20 21.07 4.90
C ALA A 153 -25.50 22.44 4.85
N ASP A 154 -24.26 22.51 5.26
CA ASP A 154 -23.48 23.76 5.36
C ASP A 154 -22.54 23.98 4.15
N PHE A 155 -22.47 23.05 3.22
CA PHE A 155 -21.60 23.18 2.01
C PHE A 155 -21.87 24.47 1.24
N GLY A 156 -23.11 24.92 1.19
CA GLY A 156 -23.50 26.16 0.51
C GLY A 156 -22.99 27.46 1.16
N LYS A 157 -22.46 27.42 2.38
CA LYS A 157 -21.89 28.59 3.07
C LYS A 157 -20.50 29.00 2.54
N TYR A 158 -19.85 28.09 1.81
CA TYR A 158 -18.49 28.30 1.31
C TYR A 158 -18.48 28.59 -0.19
N PRO A 159 -17.41 29.24 -0.72
CA PRO A 159 -17.27 29.53 -2.14
C PRO A 159 -17.51 28.30 -3.01
N SER A 160 -18.09 28.50 -4.20
CA SER A 160 -18.47 27.41 -5.12
C SER A 160 -17.30 26.60 -5.64
N TYR A 161 -16.12 27.20 -5.69
CA TYR A 161 -14.90 26.52 -6.12
C TYR A 161 -14.32 25.55 -5.09
N ILE A 162 -14.74 25.63 -3.82
CA ILE A 162 -14.40 24.66 -2.79
C ILE A 162 -15.39 23.50 -2.88
N ARG A 163 -14.89 22.31 -3.12
CA ARG A 163 -15.63 21.06 -3.08
C ARG A 163 -15.20 20.24 -1.88
N PHE A 164 -15.95 19.21 -1.59
CA PHE A 164 -15.74 18.39 -0.39
C PHE A 164 -15.52 16.93 -0.77
N ASP A 165 -14.75 16.26 0.05
CA ASP A 165 -14.64 14.81 0.05
C ASP A 165 -15.89 14.23 0.74
N GLY A 166 -16.54 13.29 0.09
CA GLY A 166 -17.74 12.65 0.60
C GLY A 166 -17.44 11.29 1.20
N VAL A 167 -18.39 10.78 2.00
CA VAL A 167 -18.37 9.43 2.55
C VAL A 167 -19.42 8.55 1.88
N TRP A 168 -19.12 7.30 1.69
CA TRP A 168 -19.94 6.38 0.90
C TRP A 168 -21.23 5.95 1.60
N ASP A 169 -21.27 5.96 2.93
CA ASP A 169 -22.38 5.50 3.78
C ASP A 169 -23.37 6.61 4.16
N ALA A 170 -23.17 7.84 3.67
CA ALA A 170 -24.09 8.95 3.86
C ALA A 170 -25.16 9.00 2.77
N ASP A 171 -26.25 9.69 3.08
CA ASP A 171 -27.29 10.06 2.11
C ASP A 171 -27.13 11.55 1.76
N TYR A 172 -27.01 11.84 0.47
CA TYR A 172 -26.84 13.19 -0.04
C TYR A 172 -28.02 13.60 -0.93
N THR A 173 -28.47 14.83 -0.80
CA THR A 173 -29.36 15.45 -1.79
C THR A 173 -28.59 15.75 -3.08
N PRO A 174 -29.27 15.92 -4.22
CA PRO A 174 -28.61 16.30 -5.48
C PRO A 174 -27.75 17.56 -5.34
N ALA A 175 -28.22 18.58 -4.65
CA ALA A 175 -27.48 19.83 -4.42
C ALA A 175 -26.22 19.63 -3.57
N GLN A 176 -26.24 18.70 -2.61
CA GLN A 176 -25.06 18.32 -1.82
C GLN A 176 -24.06 17.53 -2.67
N LEU A 177 -24.56 16.60 -3.53
CA LEU A 177 -23.70 15.86 -4.45
C LEU A 177 -22.97 16.78 -5.45
N GLU A 178 -23.56 17.87 -5.87
CA GLU A 178 -22.86 18.87 -6.72
C GLU A 178 -21.63 19.47 -6.04
N ARG A 179 -21.65 19.55 -4.69
CA ARG A 179 -20.53 20.07 -3.89
C ARG A 179 -19.49 18.99 -3.53
N ILE A 180 -19.78 17.72 -3.77
CA ILE A 180 -18.84 16.60 -3.55
C ILE A 180 -18.00 16.40 -4.80
N ALA A 181 -16.68 16.33 -4.60
CA ALA A 181 -15.71 16.09 -5.67
C ALA A 181 -15.49 14.59 -5.92
N LEU A 182 -15.33 13.83 -4.85
CA LEU A 182 -15.06 12.40 -4.85
C LEU A 182 -15.63 11.78 -3.57
N ILE A 183 -15.62 10.46 -3.52
CA ILE A 183 -15.95 9.68 -2.33
C ILE A 183 -14.69 9.01 -1.80
N SER A 184 -14.39 9.18 -0.53
CA SER A 184 -13.28 8.49 0.13
C SER A 184 -13.78 7.49 1.16
N ALA A 185 -13.07 6.36 1.27
CA ALA A 185 -13.30 5.36 2.30
C ALA A 185 -11.95 4.81 2.81
N TYR A 186 -11.97 4.20 4.00
CA TYR A 186 -10.81 3.47 4.51
C TYR A 186 -10.66 2.14 3.77
N SER A 187 -9.43 1.80 3.38
CA SER A 187 -9.15 0.47 2.84
C SER A 187 -9.12 -0.56 3.96
N GLN A 188 -10.01 -1.54 3.92
CA GLN A 188 -9.96 -2.67 4.85
C GLN A 188 -8.82 -3.62 4.48
N TRP A 189 -8.47 -3.71 3.19
CA TRP A 189 -7.38 -4.54 2.72
C TRP A 189 -6.02 -3.89 2.98
N ASN A 190 -5.13 -4.64 3.63
CA ASN A 190 -3.79 -4.17 4.00
C ASN A 190 -2.71 -4.45 2.93
N GLY A 191 -3.09 -4.97 1.75
CA GLY A 191 -2.17 -5.26 0.64
C GLY A 191 -1.26 -6.47 0.83
N LYS A 192 -1.37 -7.16 1.95
CA LYS A 192 -0.59 -8.36 2.22
C LYS A 192 -1.34 -9.58 1.69
N GLY A 193 -0.69 -10.32 0.79
CA GLY A 193 -1.31 -11.48 0.14
C GLY A 193 -2.39 -11.11 -0.89
N SER A 194 -3.19 -12.08 -1.27
CA SER A 194 -4.33 -11.85 -2.16
C SER A 194 -5.51 -11.27 -1.37
N ILE A 195 -6.20 -10.31 -1.97
CA ILE A 195 -7.44 -9.81 -1.36
C ILE A 195 -8.47 -10.93 -1.26
N ILE A 196 -9.01 -11.13 -0.06
CA ILE A 196 -10.03 -12.15 0.14
C ILE A 196 -11.38 -11.71 -0.43
N PRO A 197 -12.26 -12.65 -0.84
CA PRO A 197 -13.54 -12.31 -1.47
C PRO A 197 -14.43 -11.38 -0.65
N ALA A 198 -14.43 -11.50 0.68
CA ALA A 198 -15.22 -10.64 1.56
C ALA A 198 -14.72 -9.20 1.55
N GLU A 199 -13.41 -8.96 1.72
CA GLU A 199 -12.80 -7.62 1.64
C GLU A 199 -13.00 -7.00 0.24
N ARG A 200 -12.85 -7.82 -0.81
CA ARG A 200 -13.09 -7.37 -2.18
C ARG A 200 -14.54 -6.88 -2.35
N ALA A 201 -15.52 -7.64 -1.87
CA ALA A 201 -16.93 -7.28 -1.98
C ALA A 201 -17.28 -5.98 -1.21
N GLU A 202 -16.63 -5.76 -0.07
CA GLU A 202 -16.80 -4.50 0.69
C GLU A 202 -16.26 -3.30 -0.11
N LEU A 203 -15.07 -3.41 -0.66
CA LEU A 203 -14.49 -2.34 -1.49
C LEU A 203 -15.32 -2.10 -2.76
N GLU A 204 -15.77 -3.17 -3.44
CA GLU A 204 -16.64 -3.08 -4.62
C GLU A 204 -17.97 -2.38 -4.28
N THR A 205 -18.54 -2.63 -3.10
CA THR A 205 -19.75 -1.93 -2.63
C THR A 205 -19.56 -0.42 -2.56
N VAL A 206 -18.41 0.03 -2.06
CA VAL A 206 -18.06 1.47 -2.01
C VAL A 206 -17.88 2.05 -3.40
N ILE A 207 -17.18 1.33 -4.28
CA ILE A 207 -16.94 1.73 -5.67
C ILE A 207 -18.26 1.90 -6.42
N ASP A 208 -19.12 0.89 -6.36
CA ASP A 208 -20.41 0.88 -7.05
C ASP A 208 -21.30 2.03 -6.58
N ARG A 209 -21.33 2.29 -5.27
CA ARG A 209 -22.12 3.39 -4.72
C ARG A 209 -21.59 4.75 -5.13
N ALA A 210 -20.29 4.98 -5.11
CA ALA A 210 -19.67 6.21 -5.59
C ALA A 210 -19.97 6.44 -7.08
N HIS A 211 -19.79 5.41 -7.89
CA HIS A 211 -20.07 5.46 -9.32
C HIS A 211 -21.56 5.66 -9.64
N ALA A 212 -22.46 5.10 -8.84
CA ALA A 212 -23.91 5.38 -8.95
C ALA A 212 -24.26 6.86 -8.72
N TRP A 213 -23.45 7.58 -7.95
CA TRP A 213 -23.56 9.03 -7.78
C TRP A 213 -22.78 9.83 -8.84
N GLY A 214 -22.13 9.16 -9.79
CA GLY A 214 -21.25 9.79 -10.77
C GLY A 214 -20.02 10.42 -10.14
N LYS A 215 -19.53 9.87 -9.01
CA LYS A 215 -18.36 10.37 -8.29
C LYS A 215 -17.21 9.39 -8.39
N PRO A 216 -15.97 9.90 -8.59
CA PRO A 216 -14.79 9.06 -8.47
C PRO A 216 -14.56 8.62 -7.03
N VAL A 217 -13.87 7.49 -6.85
CA VAL A 217 -13.61 6.89 -5.53
C VAL A 217 -12.12 6.83 -5.22
N ARG A 218 -11.78 7.06 -3.96
CA ARG A 218 -10.45 6.92 -3.36
C ARG A 218 -10.51 6.07 -2.10
N PHE A 219 -9.54 5.19 -1.92
CA PHE A 219 -9.32 4.54 -0.63
C PHE A 219 -8.09 5.13 0.05
N TRP A 220 -8.29 5.66 1.27
CA TRP A 220 -7.20 6.07 2.14
C TRP A 220 -6.78 4.93 3.08
N GLY A 221 -5.59 5.03 3.69
CA GLY A 221 -4.99 3.91 4.43
C GLY A 221 -4.65 2.73 3.52
N ALA A 222 -4.65 2.95 2.21
CA ALA A 222 -4.34 1.93 1.24
C ALA A 222 -2.86 1.52 1.34
N PRO A 223 -2.58 0.22 1.19
CA PRO A 223 -1.19 -0.25 1.17
C PRO A 223 -0.47 0.18 -0.11
N GLU A 224 0.85 0.09 -0.08
CA GLU A 224 1.73 0.47 -1.19
C GLU A 224 2.23 -0.75 -1.96
N GLY A 225 2.46 -0.57 -3.26
CA GLY A 225 3.13 -1.54 -4.10
C GLY A 225 2.42 -1.86 -5.41
N THR A 226 3.16 -2.43 -6.35
CA THR A 226 2.69 -2.71 -7.71
C THR A 226 1.50 -3.66 -7.77
N THR A 227 1.45 -4.66 -6.88
CA THR A 227 0.30 -5.58 -6.77
C THR A 227 -0.95 -4.83 -6.32
N VAL A 228 -0.81 -3.88 -5.40
CA VAL A 228 -1.91 -3.05 -4.91
C VAL A 228 -2.41 -2.12 -6.01
N TYR A 229 -1.51 -1.43 -6.70
CA TYR A 229 -1.85 -0.56 -7.82
C TYR A 229 -2.62 -1.32 -8.90
N TYR A 230 -2.15 -2.52 -9.26
CA TYR A 230 -2.83 -3.37 -10.21
C TYR A 230 -4.21 -3.83 -9.71
N THR A 231 -4.29 -4.30 -8.46
CA THR A 231 -5.55 -4.80 -7.88
C THR A 231 -6.60 -3.71 -7.83
N PHE A 232 -6.24 -2.53 -7.36
CA PHE A 232 -7.15 -1.39 -7.31
C PHE A 232 -7.56 -0.90 -8.70
N TYR A 233 -6.63 -0.90 -9.65
CA TYR A 233 -6.95 -0.61 -11.04
C TYR A 233 -7.97 -1.60 -11.60
N ASP A 234 -7.76 -2.91 -11.41
CA ASP A 234 -8.65 -4.00 -11.84
C ASP A 234 -10.05 -3.89 -11.21
N MET A 235 -10.12 -3.47 -9.96
CA MET A 235 -11.37 -3.25 -9.23
C MET A 235 -12.15 -2.01 -9.68
N GLY A 236 -11.53 -1.11 -10.41
CA GLY A 236 -12.22 0.07 -10.90
C GLY A 236 -12.09 1.31 -10.02
N ILE A 237 -11.09 1.37 -9.13
CA ILE A 237 -10.77 2.59 -8.37
C ILE A 237 -10.34 3.71 -9.30
N ASP A 238 -10.75 4.95 -9.00
CA ASP A 238 -10.39 6.12 -9.79
C ASP A 238 -9.12 6.78 -9.30
N TYR A 239 -8.97 6.92 -7.97
CA TYR A 239 -7.79 7.52 -7.36
C TYR A 239 -6.92 6.48 -6.69
N LEU A 240 -5.66 6.40 -7.10
CA LEU A 240 -4.64 5.63 -6.40
C LEU A 240 -3.94 6.51 -5.38
N ASN A 241 -4.21 6.22 -4.11
CA ASN A 241 -3.59 6.87 -2.96
C ASN A 241 -2.19 6.28 -2.75
N THR A 242 -1.17 7.12 -2.75
CA THR A 242 0.21 6.66 -2.60
C THR A 242 1.09 7.66 -1.87
N ASP A 243 1.98 7.13 -1.06
CA ASP A 243 3.10 7.87 -0.46
C ASP A 243 4.31 7.94 -1.39
N HIS A 244 4.27 7.27 -2.54
CA HIS A 244 5.36 7.21 -3.52
C HIS A 244 4.86 7.54 -4.93
N PRO A 245 4.45 8.81 -5.20
CA PRO A 245 3.85 9.19 -6.48
C PRO A 245 4.76 8.92 -7.67
N GLU A 246 6.09 9.01 -7.51
CA GLU A 246 7.07 8.69 -8.54
C GLU A 246 7.10 7.20 -8.91
N VAL A 247 6.92 6.32 -7.92
CA VAL A 247 6.87 4.86 -8.15
C VAL A 247 5.56 4.47 -8.81
N CYS A 248 4.45 5.06 -8.34
CA CYS A 248 3.12 4.83 -8.91
C CYS A 248 3.05 5.33 -10.35
N ALA A 249 3.54 6.53 -10.64
CA ALA A 249 3.59 7.10 -11.99
C ALA A 249 4.42 6.23 -12.94
N ALA A 250 5.64 5.83 -12.52
CA ALA A 250 6.50 4.95 -13.31
C ALA A 250 5.86 3.59 -13.58
N PHE A 251 5.09 3.04 -12.64
CA PHE A 251 4.36 1.79 -12.83
C PHE A 251 3.33 1.93 -13.96
N PHE A 252 2.52 3.00 -13.96
CA PHE A 252 1.49 3.20 -14.99
C PHE A 252 2.06 3.61 -16.34
N ASP A 253 3.13 4.38 -16.37
CA ASP A 253 3.87 4.67 -17.61
C ASP A 253 4.40 3.38 -18.25
N ASP A 254 5.02 2.51 -17.48
CA ASP A 254 5.48 1.20 -17.93
C ASP A 254 4.32 0.28 -18.33
N PHE A 255 3.23 0.30 -17.59
CA PHE A 255 2.04 -0.48 -17.82
C PHE A 255 1.36 -0.09 -19.15
N GLY A 256 1.16 1.21 -19.42
CA GLY A 256 0.61 1.72 -20.66
C GLY A 256 1.53 1.49 -21.87
N ASN A 257 2.81 1.73 -21.74
CA ASN A 257 3.79 1.64 -22.83
C ASN A 257 4.08 0.20 -23.29
N LYS A 258 3.76 -0.81 -22.47
CA LYS A 258 4.00 -2.22 -22.82
C LYS A 258 2.81 -2.91 -23.47
N ASN A 259 1.80 -2.17 -23.88
CA ASN A 259 0.56 -2.72 -24.47
C ASN A 259 -0.04 -3.83 -23.59
N PHE A 260 -0.04 -3.64 -22.29
CA PHE A 260 -0.74 -4.50 -21.38
C PHE A 260 -2.23 -4.29 -21.60
N GLN A 261 -2.86 -5.24 -22.25
CA GLN A 261 -4.31 -5.33 -22.26
C GLN A 261 -4.70 -6.21 -21.07
N ILE A 262 -5.42 -5.63 -20.12
CA ILE A 262 -6.16 -6.40 -19.14
C ILE A 262 -7.32 -7.03 -19.91
N GLY A 263 -7.05 -8.17 -20.51
CA GLY A 263 -8.08 -8.98 -21.15
C GLY A 263 -8.76 -9.85 -20.10
N GLU A 264 -9.90 -10.45 -20.48
CA GLU A 264 -10.52 -11.51 -19.71
C GLU A 264 -9.47 -12.50 -19.19
N ARG A 265 -9.63 -12.95 -17.95
CA ARG A 265 -8.75 -13.94 -17.31
C ARG A 265 -8.52 -15.09 -18.26
N ARG A 266 -7.32 -15.21 -18.80
CA ARG A 266 -6.98 -16.35 -19.66
C ARG A 266 -7.08 -17.62 -18.81
N THR A 267 -7.73 -18.65 -19.36
CA THR A 267 -7.73 -19.97 -18.75
C THR A 267 -6.31 -20.50 -18.67
N ALA A 268 -6.02 -21.39 -17.74
CA ALA A 268 -4.70 -22.00 -17.58
C ALA A 268 -4.14 -22.58 -18.90
N ALA A 269 -5.01 -23.04 -19.80
CA ALA A 269 -4.62 -23.54 -21.13
C ALA A 269 -4.15 -22.43 -22.09
N GLU A 270 -4.69 -21.22 -21.98
CA GLU A 270 -4.29 -20.08 -22.81
C GLU A 270 -2.99 -19.42 -22.32
N GLY A 271 -2.69 -19.55 -21.03
CA GLY A 271 -1.44 -19.05 -20.43
C GLY A 271 -0.18 -19.77 -20.93
N VAL A 272 -0.31 -21.01 -21.40
CA VAL A 272 0.81 -21.84 -21.88
C VAL A 272 1.30 -21.43 -23.28
N THR A 273 0.50 -20.71 -24.05
CA THR A 273 0.90 -20.25 -25.40
C THR A 273 1.94 -19.15 -25.40
N GLY A 274 2.23 -18.54 -24.25
CA GLY A 274 3.26 -17.50 -24.08
C GLY A 274 4.72 -18.03 -24.04
N THR A 275 4.93 -19.33 -23.85
CA THR A 275 6.26 -19.93 -23.69
C THR A 275 7.16 -19.78 -24.92
N LYS A 276 6.61 -19.75 -26.13
CA LYS A 276 7.39 -19.52 -27.36
C LYS A 276 8.05 -18.13 -27.43
N ARG A 277 7.58 -17.16 -26.68
CA ARG A 277 8.21 -15.82 -26.61
C ARG A 277 9.39 -15.81 -25.64
N LEU A 278 9.35 -16.59 -24.60
CA LEU A 278 10.46 -16.75 -23.65
C LEU A 278 11.66 -17.41 -24.32
N ASP A 279 11.44 -18.41 -25.17
CA ASP A 279 12.52 -19.10 -25.91
C ASP A 279 13.28 -18.19 -26.88
N LYS A 280 12.59 -17.24 -27.51
CA LYS A 280 13.23 -16.26 -28.40
C LYS A 280 13.93 -15.12 -27.67
N THR A 281 13.71 -14.99 -26.40
CA THR A 281 14.33 -14.01 -25.53
C THR A 281 15.32 -14.62 -24.57
N THR A 282 15.77 -15.87 -24.80
CA THR A 282 16.97 -16.39 -24.13
C THR A 282 18.07 -15.39 -24.36
N ARG A 283 18.17 -14.46 -23.44
CA ARG A 283 19.14 -13.37 -23.52
C ARG A 283 20.47 -13.94 -23.17
N ASP A 284 21.44 -13.54 -23.91
CA ASP A 284 22.81 -13.68 -23.48
C ASP A 284 22.99 -12.78 -22.23
N PHE A 285 22.73 -13.34 -21.05
CA PHE A 285 22.92 -12.65 -19.77
C PHE A 285 24.34 -12.18 -19.55
N ARG A 286 25.30 -12.62 -20.36
CA ARG A 286 26.71 -12.16 -20.31
C ARG A 286 26.85 -10.68 -20.66
N GLY A 287 25.89 -10.13 -21.42
CA GLY A 287 25.84 -8.70 -21.76
C GLY A 287 24.90 -7.87 -20.88
N PHE A 288 24.22 -8.48 -19.91
CA PHE A 288 23.31 -7.74 -19.04
C PHE A 288 24.12 -6.94 -18.02
N GLN A 289 24.24 -5.66 -18.28
CA GLN A 289 24.77 -4.68 -17.32
C GLN A 289 23.64 -3.72 -16.97
N ASN A 290 23.15 -3.83 -15.76
CA ASN A 290 22.27 -2.84 -15.19
C ASN A 290 22.98 -2.18 -14.01
N ASP A 291 23.52 -1.01 -14.25
CA ASP A 291 24.27 -0.24 -13.24
C ASP A 291 23.41 0.10 -12.01
N LYS A 292 22.08 0.14 -12.19
CA LYS A 292 21.12 0.34 -11.10
C LYS A 292 20.97 -0.88 -10.17
N LEU A 293 21.34 -2.07 -10.65
CA LEU A 293 21.35 -3.30 -9.86
C LEU A 293 22.71 -3.59 -9.22
N GLN A 294 23.71 -2.76 -9.47
CA GLN A 294 24.99 -2.89 -8.79
C GLN A 294 24.89 -2.26 -7.40
N LEU A 295 25.25 -3.02 -6.39
CA LEU A 295 25.43 -2.46 -5.05
C LEU A 295 26.56 -1.43 -5.10
N SER A 296 26.33 -0.25 -4.55
CA SER A 296 27.35 0.81 -4.44
C SER A 296 28.55 0.36 -3.61
N LYS A 297 28.36 -0.66 -2.77
CA LYS A 297 29.40 -1.34 -2.00
C LYS A 297 29.14 -2.85 -2.09
N GLY A 298 30.10 -3.59 -2.61
CA GLY A 298 30.03 -5.05 -2.65
C GLY A 298 29.91 -5.63 -1.23
N ILE A 299 29.12 -6.69 -1.11
CA ILE A 299 29.06 -7.48 0.12
C ILE A 299 30.02 -8.65 -0.06
N ASP A 300 30.91 -8.84 0.93
CA ASP A 300 31.79 -10.01 0.93
C ASP A 300 30.94 -11.27 1.13
N VAL A 301 31.03 -12.17 0.16
CA VAL A 301 30.34 -13.45 0.27
C VAL A 301 31.11 -14.36 1.21
N TYR A 302 30.51 -14.66 2.37
CA TYR A 302 31.11 -15.55 3.33
C TYR A 302 31.31 -16.96 2.75
N THR A 303 32.52 -17.46 2.82
CA THR A 303 32.85 -18.86 2.49
C THR A 303 32.84 -19.68 3.78
N PRO A 304 31.98 -20.72 3.92
CA PRO A 304 31.92 -21.52 5.11
C PRO A 304 33.24 -22.17 5.45
N THR A 305 33.66 -22.04 6.72
CA THR A 305 34.92 -22.58 7.25
C THR A 305 34.73 -23.78 8.16
N TYR A 306 33.48 -24.24 8.38
CA TYR A 306 33.22 -25.38 9.24
C TYR A 306 33.84 -26.68 8.68
N ARG A 307 34.60 -27.36 9.50
CA ARG A 307 35.28 -28.63 9.16
C ARG A 307 34.40 -29.83 9.37
N ASN A 308 33.40 -29.74 10.24
CA ASN A 308 32.43 -30.77 10.54
C ASN A 308 31.04 -30.32 10.19
N ASP A 309 30.27 -31.20 9.60
CA ASP A 309 28.87 -30.98 9.24
C ASP A 309 27.90 -31.29 10.38
N GLY A 310 28.36 -31.37 11.61
CA GLY A 310 27.55 -31.61 12.79
C GLY A 310 26.91 -32.99 12.92
N GLY A 311 27.13 -33.88 11.92
CA GLY A 311 26.41 -35.15 11.84
C GLY A 311 26.62 -36.15 12.97
N ARG A 312 27.55 -35.89 13.94
CA ARG A 312 27.83 -36.75 15.08
C ARG A 312 27.86 -36.06 16.44
N GLY A 313 27.60 -34.76 16.49
CA GLY A 313 27.55 -33.98 17.73
C GLY A 313 26.12 -33.88 18.25
N ARG A 314 25.99 -33.74 19.60
CA ARG A 314 24.72 -33.38 20.23
C ARG A 314 24.39 -31.91 19.83
N VAL A 315 23.26 -31.67 19.20
CA VAL A 315 22.74 -30.32 18.95
C VAL A 315 22.44 -29.67 20.29
N ARG A 316 22.98 -28.47 20.53
CA ARG A 316 22.79 -27.71 21.78
C ARG A 316 21.84 -26.51 21.53
N ASN A 317 21.98 -25.86 20.40
CA ASN A 317 21.18 -24.69 20.00
C ASN A 317 20.70 -24.86 18.55
N VAL A 318 19.52 -24.38 18.27
CA VAL A 318 18.94 -24.29 16.93
C VAL A 318 18.67 -22.82 16.63
N ILE A 319 19.20 -22.32 15.53
CA ILE A 319 18.89 -20.98 15.02
C ILE A 319 18.11 -21.17 13.72
N TYR A 320 16.88 -20.69 13.71
CA TYR A 320 16.00 -20.76 12.55
C TYR A 320 15.89 -19.38 11.91
N LEU A 321 16.54 -19.19 10.76
CA LEU A 321 16.55 -17.93 10.02
C LEU A 321 15.48 -17.95 8.94
N ILE A 322 14.48 -17.10 9.04
CA ILE A 322 13.39 -16.97 8.09
C ILE A 322 13.58 -15.67 7.32
N CYS A 323 13.74 -15.78 6.00
CA CYS A 323 13.81 -14.63 5.10
C CYS A 323 12.44 -14.44 4.48
N ASP A 324 11.64 -13.53 5.03
CA ASP A 324 10.28 -13.25 4.56
C ASP A 324 10.30 -12.74 3.12
N GLY A 325 9.38 -13.26 2.29
CA GLY A 325 9.25 -12.89 0.88
C GLY A 325 10.42 -13.33 -0.02
N MET A 326 11.40 -14.08 0.48
CA MET A 326 12.56 -14.52 -0.29
C MET A 326 12.24 -15.75 -1.15
N GLY A 327 11.73 -15.52 -2.36
CA GLY A 327 11.55 -16.56 -3.37
C GLY A 327 12.79 -16.77 -4.25
N LEU A 328 12.70 -17.70 -5.19
CA LEU A 328 13.80 -18.00 -6.13
C LEU A 328 14.23 -16.80 -6.94
N SER A 329 13.31 -15.92 -7.31
CA SER A 329 13.62 -14.69 -8.07
C SER A 329 14.50 -13.74 -7.28
N GLN A 330 14.24 -13.57 -5.98
CA GLN A 330 15.02 -12.73 -5.07
C GLN A 330 16.42 -13.32 -4.85
N ILE A 331 16.50 -14.65 -4.69
CA ILE A 331 17.79 -15.35 -4.57
C ILE A 331 18.63 -15.15 -5.83
N VAL A 332 18.03 -15.32 -7.00
CA VAL A 332 18.72 -15.12 -8.29
C VAL A 332 19.19 -13.67 -8.45
N ALA A 333 18.32 -12.70 -8.15
CA ALA A 333 18.66 -11.29 -8.22
C ALA A 333 19.82 -10.93 -7.27
N ALA A 334 19.78 -11.41 -6.02
CA ALA A 334 20.85 -11.20 -5.06
C ALA A 334 22.17 -11.86 -5.49
N PHE A 335 22.10 -13.06 -6.05
CA PHE A 335 23.29 -13.75 -6.58
C PHE A 335 23.97 -12.96 -7.69
N TYR A 336 23.20 -12.44 -8.64
CA TYR A 336 23.78 -11.64 -9.74
C TYR A 336 24.31 -10.28 -9.26
N ALA A 337 23.59 -9.61 -8.36
CA ALA A 337 24.02 -8.33 -7.81
C ALA A 337 25.34 -8.43 -7.02
N ASN A 338 25.52 -9.50 -6.25
CA ASN A 338 26.69 -9.73 -5.39
C ASN A 338 27.78 -10.60 -6.05
N LYS A 339 27.54 -11.15 -7.24
CA LYS A 339 28.40 -12.16 -7.88
C LYS A 339 28.59 -13.42 -7.01
N GLY A 340 27.65 -13.69 -6.13
CA GLY A 340 27.64 -14.82 -5.23
C GLY A 340 26.64 -14.62 -4.09
N LEU A 341 26.32 -15.68 -3.35
CA LEU A 341 25.43 -15.63 -2.22
C LEU A 341 25.82 -16.70 -1.20
N SER A 342 26.04 -16.31 0.07
CA SER A 342 26.50 -17.20 1.13
C SER A 342 25.55 -18.38 1.37
N THR A 343 24.24 -18.16 1.27
CA THR A 343 23.24 -19.21 1.44
C THR A 343 23.33 -20.33 0.38
N LEU A 344 23.84 -20.03 -0.81
CA LEU A 344 24.07 -21.03 -1.87
C LEU A 344 25.36 -21.82 -1.65
N GLN A 345 26.17 -21.50 -0.66
CA GLN A 345 27.36 -22.23 -0.27
C GLN A 345 27.12 -23.16 0.91
N MET A 346 25.89 -23.23 1.42
CA MET A 346 25.53 -24.18 2.45
C MET A 346 25.64 -25.61 1.95
N LYS A 347 26.07 -26.52 2.83
CA LYS A 347 26.29 -27.92 2.47
C LYS A 347 25.02 -28.64 2.07
N TYR A 348 23.91 -28.32 2.70
CA TYR A 348 22.62 -28.93 2.45
C TYR A 348 21.66 -27.83 1.96
N ILE A 349 21.09 -28.04 0.80
CA ILE A 349 20.09 -27.15 0.19
C ILE A 349 18.90 -28.02 -0.18
N GLY A 350 17.70 -27.54 0.15
CA GLY A 350 16.44 -28.17 -0.22
C GLY A 350 15.50 -27.17 -0.90
N LEU A 351 14.47 -27.69 -1.51
CA LEU A 351 13.35 -26.91 -2.03
C LEU A 351 12.12 -27.26 -1.21
N GLN A 352 11.34 -26.23 -0.89
CA GLN A 352 10.12 -26.35 -0.13
C GLN A 352 8.96 -25.79 -0.96
N GLN A 353 7.84 -26.50 -0.96
CA GLN A 353 6.59 -25.98 -1.48
C GLN A 353 5.87 -25.26 -0.36
N ASN A 354 5.51 -23.98 -0.61
CA ASN A 354 4.98 -23.09 0.42
C ASN A 354 3.61 -22.49 0.06
N ASN A 355 2.82 -23.14 -0.81
CA ASN A 355 1.48 -22.66 -1.12
C ASN A 355 0.56 -22.76 0.11
N ALA A 356 -0.33 -21.77 0.26
CA ALA A 356 -1.37 -21.79 1.28
C ALA A 356 -2.36 -22.97 1.08
N LEU A 357 -3.20 -23.23 2.06
CA LEU A 357 -4.22 -24.28 1.96
C LEU A 357 -5.36 -23.85 1.03
N ASP A 358 -5.77 -22.61 1.13
CA ASP A 358 -6.87 -21.98 0.38
C ASP A 358 -6.45 -21.34 -0.96
N ALA A 359 -5.14 -21.10 -1.18
CA ALA A 359 -4.65 -20.42 -2.37
C ALA A 359 -3.28 -20.91 -2.84
N PHE A 360 -2.99 -20.76 -4.14
CA PHE A 360 -1.67 -21.08 -4.69
C PHE A 360 -0.56 -20.16 -4.14
N PRO A 361 -0.70 -18.83 -4.10
CA PRO A 361 0.26 -17.98 -3.40
C PRO A 361 0.00 -18.00 -1.89
N THR A 362 1.08 -18.16 -1.10
CA THR A 362 1.01 -17.99 0.35
C THR A 362 1.26 -16.54 0.73
N ASP A 363 0.62 -16.09 1.82
CA ASP A 363 1.08 -14.91 2.56
C ASP A 363 2.02 -15.30 3.71
N SER A 364 2.55 -14.31 4.42
CA SER A 364 3.46 -14.56 5.57
C SER A 364 2.76 -15.24 6.73
N ALA A 365 1.43 -15.10 6.87
CA ALA A 365 0.67 -15.76 7.91
C ALA A 365 0.62 -17.27 7.69
N ALA A 366 0.12 -17.71 6.53
CA ALA A 366 0.07 -19.13 6.18
C ALA A 366 1.48 -19.73 6.06
N GLY A 367 2.41 -19.05 5.41
CA GLY A 367 3.79 -19.51 5.23
C GLY A 367 4.56 -19.61 6.55
N GLY A 368 4.49 -18.58 7.40
CA GLY A 368 5.11 -18.54 8.73
C GLY A 368 4.52 -19.60 9.65
N SER A 369 3.20 -19.74 9.65
CA SER A 369 2.50 -20.77 10.44
C SER A 369 2.87 -22.19 9.99
N ALA A 370 3.00 -22.43 8.68
CA ALA A 370 3.46 -23.73 8.20
C ALA A 370 4.88 -24.07 8.66
N LEU A 371 5.77 -23.07 8.74
CA LEU A 371 7.12 -23.23 9.29
C LEU A 371 7.09 -23.46 10.81
N ALA A 372 6.16 -22.86 11.53
CA ALA A 372 6.03 -22.97 12.98
C ALA A 372 5.37 -24.27 13.42
N THR A 373 4.35 -24.77 12.69
CA THR A 373 3.50 -25.88 13.12
C THR A 373 3.76 -27.17 12.35
N GLY A 374 4.32 -27.09 11.15
CA GLY A 374 4.44 -28.23 10.22
C GLY A 374 3.16 -28.54 9.44
N GLU A 375 2.09 -27.76 9.63
CA GLU A 375 0.81 -27.90 8.96
C GLU A 375 0.60 -26.79 7.93
N ARG A 376 -0.28 -27.01 6.95
CA ARG A 376 -0.66 -25.95 5.98
C ARG A 376 -1.82 -25.15 6.53
N HIS A 377 -1.78 -23.87 6.28
CA HIS A 377 -2.79 -22.91 6.76
C HIS A 377 -3.44 -22.15 5.61
N ASP A 378 -4.62 -21.63 5.87
CA ASP A 378 -5.24 -20.64 5.01
C ASP A 378 -4.48 -19.32 5.12
N ASN A 379 -4.47 -18.53 4.04
CA ASN A 379 -3.94 -17.18 4.10
C ASN A 379 -4.59 -16.40 5.24
N ARG A 380 -3.82 -15.52 5.88
CA ARG A 380 -4.18 -14.69 7.03
C ARG A 380 -4.29 -15.42 8.37
N HIS A 381 -4.37 -16.74 8.40
CA HIS A 381 -4.43 -17.53 9.64
C HIS A 381 -3.03 -17.64 10.28
N ILE A 382 -2.94 -17.35 11.56
CA ILE A 382 -1.74 -17.50 12.37
C ILE A 382 -1.88 -18.74 13.25
N SER A 383 -1.18 -19.81 12.87
CA SER A 383 -1.14 -21.10 13.59
C SER A 383 -2.51 -21.63 14.01
N MET A 384 -3.49 -21.46 13.13
CA MET A 384 -4.88 -21.92 13.30
C MET A 384 -5.29 -22.82 12.13
N SER A 385 -6.13 -23.81 12.42
CA SER A 385 -6.81 -24.58 11.36
C SER A 385 -7.85 -23.73 10.63
N PRO A 386 -8.35 -24.17 9.47
CA PRO A 386 -9.47 -23.50 8.79
C PRO A 386 -10.74 -23.35 9.67
N GLU A 387 -10.94 -24.28 10.62
CA GLU A 387 -12.05 -24.28 11.56
C GLU A 387 -11.78 -23.41 12.81
N GLY A 388 -10.64 -22.72 12.87
CA GLY A 388 -10.27 -21.85 13.98
C GLY A 388 -9.75 -22.61 15.22
N VAL A 389 -9.15 -23.79 15.04
CA VAL A 389 -8.52 -24.55 16.13
C VAL A 389 -7.01 -24.25 16.14
N PRO A 390 -6.42 -23.85 17.29
CA PRO A 390 -4.98 -23.62 17.40
C PRO A 390 -4.16 -24.87 17.14
N TYR A 391 -3.11 -24.73 16.33
CA TYR A 391 -2.07 -25.75 16.18
C TYR A 391 -0.87 -25.43 17.09
N PRO A 392 -0.29 -26.42 17.79
CA PRO A 392 0.91 -26.21 18.56
C PRO A 392 2.09 -25.85 17.64
N SER A 393 2.87 -24.87 18.05
CA SER A 393 4.05 -24.41 17.34
C SER A 393 5.33 -25.12 17.80
N LEU A 394 6.43 -24.89 17.07
CA LEU A 394 7.77 -25.29 17.53
C LEU A 394 8.12 -24.66 18.88
N SER A 395 7.65 -23.45 19.15
CA SER A 395 7.86 -22.78 20.45
C SER A 395 7.18 -23.54 21.57
N ASP A 396 5.94 -23.99 21.36
CA ASP A 396 5.24 -24.85 22.33
C ASP A 396 5.98 -26.16 22.56
N PHE A 397 6.44 -26.78 21.46
CA PHE A 397 7.19 -28.04 21.55
C PHE A 397 8.48 -27.92 22.37
N PHE A 398 9.23 -26.83 22.24
CA PHE A 398 10.46 -26.62 22.99
C PHE A 398 10.20 -26.19 24.43
N HIS A 399 9.25 -25.26 24.63
CA HIS A 399 8.84 -24.82 25.97
C HIS A 399 8.38 -25.98 26.84
N ASP A 400 7.53 -26.88 26.35
CA ASP A 400 7.03 -28.05 27.06
C ASP A 400 8.16 -29.02 27.48
N ARG A 401 9.36 -28.89 26.90
CA ARG A 401 10.56 -29.65 27.24
C ARG A 401 11.54 -28.88 28.10
N GLY A 402 11.14 -27.70 28.58
CA GLY A 402 12.00 -26.84 29.43
C GLY A 402 13.18 -26.26 28.65
N LEU A 403 13.06 -26.11 27.33
CA LEU A 403 14.08 -25.50 26.47
C LEU A 403 13.69 -24.07 26.18
N PRO A 404 14.62 -23.10 26.36
CA PRO A 404 14.30 -21.70 26.12
C PRO A 404 14.07 -21.40 24.64
N VAL A 405 13.14 -20.50 24.39
CA VAL A 405 12.72 -20.06 23.05
C VAL A 405 12.85 -18.55 22.92
N GLY A 406 13.50 -18.11 21.85
CA GLY A 406 13.58 -16.69 21.50
C GLY A 406 12.99 -16.40 20.11
N VAL A 407 12.23 -15.33 20.00
CA VAL A 407 11.72 -14.80 18.75
C VAL A 407 12.31 -13.41 18.51
N VAL A 408 13.04 -13.27 17.42
CA VAL A 408 13.75 -12.02 17.06
C VAL A 408 13.39 -11.63 15.64
N THR A 409 13.02 -10.38 15.43
CA THR A 409 12.70 -9.83 14.10
C THR A 409 13.29 -8.43 13.92
N LEU A 410 13.60 -8.04 12.69
CA LEU A 410 13.96 -6.67 12.35
C LEU A 410 12.71 -5.77 12.17
N GLY A 411 11.55 -6.38 11.99
CA GLY A 411 10.27 -5.72 11.79
C GLY A 411 9.43 -5.63 13.07
N ASN A 412 8.12 -5.44 12.86
CA ASN A 412 7.15 -5.43 13.95
C ASN A 412 7.01 -6.84 14.54
N ILE A 413 7.14 -6.96 15.87
CA ILE A 413 7.03 -8.23 16.57
C ILE A 413 5.62 -8.82 16.53
N ALA A 414 4.61 -7.98 16.31
CA ALA A 414 3.22 -8.39 16.14
C ALA A 414 2.85 -8.72 14.67
N ASP A 415 3.80 -8.66 13.72
CA ASP A 415 3.54 -9.07 12.35
C ASP A 415 3.46 -10.61 12.23
N ALA A 416 2.93 -11.07 11.11
CA ALA A 416 2.53 -12.46 10.88
C ALA A 416 3.65 -13.49 11.11
N THR A 417 4.86 -13.26 10.60
CA THR A 417 5.95 -14.24 10.69
C THR A 417 6.43 -14.47 12.13
N PRO A 418 6.74 -13.44 12.92
CA PRO A 418 7.09 -13.68 14.32
C PRO A 418 5.91 -14.22 15.14
N THR A 419 4.67 -13.73 14.91
CA THR A 419 3.49 -14.19 15.66
C THR A 419 3.15 -15.64 15.42
N ALA A 420 3.47 -16.20 14.25
CA ALA A 420 3.28 -17.62 13.97
C ALA A 420 3.97 -18.55 14.98
N PHE A 421 5.00 -18.09 15.66
CA PHE A 421 5.74 -18.86 16.65
C PHE A 421 5.27 -18.67 18.09
N TYR A 422 4.35 -17.71 18.35
CA TYR A 422 3.88 -17.48 19.72
C TYR A 422 2.39 -17.16 19.85
N GLY A 423 1.70 -16.94 18.74
CA GLY A 423 0.32 -16.50 18.74
C GLY A 423 -0.60 -17.36 17.89
N HIS A 424 -1.90 -17.20 18.13
CA HIS A 424 -2.95 -17.90 17.40
C HIS A 424 -4.06 -16.88 17.07
N SER A 425 -4.40 -16.76 15.79
CA SER A 425 -5.55 -15.96 15.35
C SER A 425 -5.97 -16.39 13.95
N VAL A 426 -7.25 -16.31 13.65
CA VAL A 426 -7.76 -16.46 12.27
C VAL A 426 -7.49 -15.23 11.41
N GLU A 427 -6.95 -14.16 12.02
CA GLU A 427 -6.69 -12.90 11.36
C GLU A 427 -5.35 -12.32 11.79
N ARG A 428 -4.39 -12.25 10.84
CA ARG A 428 -3.02 -11.78 11.08
C ARG A 428 -2.91 -10.34 11.56
N ASP A 429 -3.90 -9.50 11.26
CA ASP A 429 -3.89 -8.08 11.63
C ASP A 429 -4.52 -7.84 13.01
N ASN A 430 -4.96 -8.89 13.70
CA ASN A 430 -5.48 -8.80 15.06
C ASN A 430 -4.35 -8.74 16.09
N ALA A 431 -3.57 -7.66 16.06
CA ALA A 431 -2.40 -7.48 16.90
C ALA A 431 -2.72 -7.58 18.41
N ASP A 432 -3.91 -7.13 18.83
CA ASP A 432 -4.34 -7.20 20.23
C ASP A 432 -4.51 -8.66 20.71
N GLU A 433 -5.06 -9.54 19.88
CA GLU A 433 -5.18 -10.96 20.18
C GLU A 433 -3.82 -11.65 20.16
N LEU A 434 -3.04 -11.42 19.10
CA LEU A 434 -1.76 -12.05 18.89
C LEU A 434 -0.75 -11.72 20.00
N THR A 435 -0.61 -10.44 20.35
CA THR A 435 0.33 -10.02 21.40
C THR A 435 -0.09 -10.47 22.80
N ARG A 436 -1.41 -10.68 23.03
CA ARG A 436 -1.91 -11.23 24.29
C ARG A 436 -1.40 -12.64 24.56
N CYS A 437 -1.14 -13.44 23.53
CA CYS A 437 -0.59 -14.78 23.69
C CYS A 437 0.77 -14.80 24.41
N LEU A 438 1.52 -13.69 24.42
CA LEU A 438 2.77 -13.58 25.18
C LEU A 438 2.58 -13.66 26.69
N MET A 439 1.38 -13.45 27.21
CA MET A 439 1.08 -13.51 28.64
C MET A 439 1.19 -14.94 29.22
N ASP A 440 1.20 -15.95 28.36
CA ASP A 440 1.34 -17.36 28.81
C ASP A 440 2.80 -17.73 29.16
N GLY A 441 3.76 -16.84 28.90
CA GLY A 441 5.17 -17.01 29.31
C GLY A 441 5.95 -18.06 28.54
N ARG A 442 5.49 -18.47 27.36
CA ARG A 442 6.15 -19.54 26.56
C ARG A 442 7.36 -19.07 25.76
N ILE A 443 7.57 -17.78 25.66
CA ILE A 443 8.72 -17.18 24.96
C ILE A 443 9.66 -16.56 25.99
N ASP A 444 10.93 -16.97 26.00
CA ASP A 444 11.92 -16.47 26.95
C ASP A 444 12.60 -15.18 26.47
N LEU A 445 12.70 -14.95 25.16
CA LEU A 445 13.25 -13.74 24.56
C LEU A 445 12.37 -13.26 23.42
N LEU A 446 11.96 -12.00 23.50
CA LEU A 446 11.23 -11.34 22.41
C LEU A 446 11.96 -10.06 22.01
N CYS A 447 12.36 -9.93 20.75
CA CYS A 447 13.07 -8.75 20.25
C CYS A 447 12.56 -8.32 18.88
N GLY A 448 12.19 -7.04 18.77
CA GLY A 448 11.70 -6.46 17.51
C GLY A 448 11.17 -5.05 17.71
N SER A 449 10.64 -4.45 16.65
CA SER A 449 9.91 -3.19 16.72
C SER A 449 8.43 -3.41 17.04
N GLY A 450 7.61 -2.34 17.12
CA GLY A 450 6.16 -2.46 17.26
C GLY A 450 5.64 -2.18 18.65
N ILE A 451 6.29 -1.36 19.45
CA ILE A 451 5.84 -0.99 20.81
C ILE A 451 4.40 -0.46 20.85
N ARG A 452 3.91 0.10 19.74
CA ARG A 452 2.55 0.61 19.64
C ARG A 452 1.49 -0.49 19.84
N GLU A 453 1.75 -1.70 19.37
CA GLU A 453 0.83 -2.86 19.50
C GLU A 453 0.68 -3.30 20.98
N PHE A 454 1.58 -2.84 21.83
CA PHE A 454 1.56 -3.09 23.28
C PHE A 454 0.97 -1.93 24.07
N THR A 455 1.08 -0.70 23.57
CA THR A 455 0.70 0.53 24.30
C THR A 455 -0.55 1.22 23.77
N ARG A 456 -0.95 0.99 22.49
CA ARG A 456 -2.14 1.61 21.86
C ARG A 456 -3.18 0.54 21.52
N ARG A 457 -3.59 -0.20 22.52
CA ARG A 457 -4.51 -1.33 22.39
C ARG A 457 -5.96 -0.89 22.41
N LYS A 458 -6.79 -1.57 21.60
CA LYS A 458 -8.24 -1.35 21.58
C LYS A 458 -8.98 -2.10 22.68
N ASP A 459 -8.38 -3.18 23.20
CA ASP A 459 -8.96 -4.01 24.26
C ASP A 459 -8.80 -3.42 25.68
N GLY A 460 -8.09 -2.30 25.81
CA GLY A 460 -7.89 -1.59 27.08
C GLY A 460 -6.94 -2.28 28.07
N ILE A 461 -6.23 -3.32 27.66
CA ILE A 461 -5.26 -4.02 28.50
C ILE A 461 -3.95 -3.22 28.54
N ASP A 462 -3.39 -2.99 29.73
CA ASP A 462 -1.99 -2.56 29.90
C ASP A 462 -1.06 -3.75 29.72
N LEU A 463 -0.82 -4.14 28.48
CA LEU A 463 -0.04 -5.33 28.17
C LEU A 463 1.43 -5.19 28.59
N VAL A 464 2.01 -4.00 28.51
CA VAL A 464 3.40 -3.76 28.97
C VAL A 464 3.48 -4.01 30.47
N GLY A 465 2.59 -3.41 31.27
CA GLY A 465 2.57 -3.64 32.72
C GLY A 465 2.31 -5.09 33.13
N GLU A 466 1.55 -5.85 32.34
CA GLU A 466 1.37 -7.29 32.58
C GLU A 466 2.64 -8.10 32.24
N LEU A 467 3.28 -7.78 31.11
CA LEU A 467 4.50 -8.47 30.69
C LEU A 467 5.72 -8.16 31.59
N GLU A 468 5.82 -6.94 32.11
CA GLU A 468 6.88 -6.56 33.08
C GLU A 468 6.87 -7.39 34.39
N LYS A 469 5.78 -8.09 34.67
CA LYS A 469 5.72 -9.04 35.78
C LYS A 469 6.49 -10.35 35.54
N GLN A 470 6.78 -10.64 34.27
CA GLN A 470 7.36 -11.90 33.80
C GLN A 470 8.68 -11.69 33.04
N TYR A 471 8.89 -10.51 32.45
CA TYR A 471 10.01 -10.19 31.57
C TYR A 471 10.71 -8.91 32.03
N ASP A 472 12.01 -8.84 31.81
CA ASP A 472 12.77 -7.61 31.91
C ASP A 472 12.55 -6.82 30.60
N PHE A 473 11.89 -5.67 30.67
CA PHE A 473 11.60 -4.84 29.52
C PHE A 473 12.72 -3.84 29.27
N VAL A 474 13.45 -4.03 28.16
CA VAL A 474 14.53 -3.14 27.75
C VAL A 474 14.21 -2.44 26.41
N ARG A 475 14.65 -1.20 26.26
CA ARG A 475 14.37 -0.37 25.06
C ARG A 475 15.59 -0.22 24.14
N SER A 476 16.71 -0.80 24.49
CA SER A 476 17.93 -0.79 23.68
C SER A 476 18.73 -2.07 23.91
N VAL A 477 19.55 -2.42 22.90
CA VAL A 477 20.45 -3.58 22.99
C VAL A 477 21.47 -3.43 24.13
N ASP A 478 21.82 -2.20 24.51
CA ASP A 478 22.74 -1.94 25.63
C ASP A 478 22.13 -2.30 26.99
N GLY A 479 20.83 -2.60 27.03
CA GLY A 479 20.13 -3.04 28.25
C GLY A 479 20.02 -4.56 28.38
N ILE A 480 20.49 -5.32 27.39
CA ILE A 480 20.56 -6.79 27.40
C ILE A 480 21.96 -7.20 27.88
#